data_4f0e721a297eb32074a884088c62ae7a
#
_entry.id   4f0e721a297eb32074a884088c62ae7a
#
_cell.length_a   1.000
_cell.length_b   1.000
_cell.length_c   1.000
_cell.angle_alpha   90.00
_cell.angle_beta   90.00
_cell.angle_gamma   90.00
#
_symmetry.space_group_name_H-M   'P 1'
#
loop_
_entity.id
_entity.type
_entity.pdbx_description
1 polymer ?
#
loop_
_entity_poly.entity_id
_entity_poly.type
_entity_poly.pdbx_seq_one_letter_code
_entity_poly.pdbx_strand_id
1 'polypeptide(L)'
;KNIRLNKKFPGGKKVNESDGYCAALPYFLFGYSFKNIKSIIKIVTTSKISIKYALAKFYILDFALKGAKNPINEFVKNFKKNSYFKSVITEIDKVKKIKNIQHLKAVKKLGMACSYPGTFNSSIHSILNSKNYKSAILKTIKAGGCNCSRVNFIGAYFSALDGFRTIPKTWIQKTEKADRIIKQN
;
A
#
# COMPACT_ATOMS: atom_id res chain seq x y z
N LYS A 1 13.27 -22.78 -0.63
CA LYS A 1 12.77 -24.20 -0.70
C LYS A 1 12.29 -24.53 -2.11
N ASN A 2 11.40 -23.74 -2.71
CA ASN A 2 10.82 -24.03 -4.03
C ASN A 2 11.83 -23.98 -5.18
N ILE A 3 12.83 -23.11 -5.12
CA ILE A 3 13.94 -23.04 -6.09
C ILE A 3 14.78 -24.32 -6.03
N ARG A 4 15.12 -24.79 -4.82
CA ARG A 4 15.87 -26.05 -4.62
C ARG A 4 15.11 -27.29 -5.12
N LEU A 5 13.78 -27.21 -5.24
CA LEU A 5 12.91 -28.27 -5.73
C LEU A 5 12.60 -28.12 -7.23
N ASN A 6 13.31 -27.26 -7.97
CA ASN A 6 13.14 -27.01 -9.42
C ASN A 6 11.67 -26.78 -9.83
N LYS A 7 10.88 -26.13 -8.97
CA LYS A 7 9.50 -25.81 -9.31
C LYS A 7 9.45 -24.76 -10.40
N LYS A 8 8.66 -25.00 -11.44
CA LYS A 8 8.44 -24.11 -12.58
C LYS A 8 8.02 -22.69 -12.16
N PHE A 9 7.35 -22.54 -11.01
CA PHE A 9 7.00 -21.27 -10.37
C PHE A 9 7.35 -21.36 -8.88
N PRO A 10 8.56 -20.93 -8.49
CA PRO A 10 9.03 -21.03 -7.10
C PRO A 10 8.38 -20.02 -6.15
N GLY A 11 7.14 -19.61 -6.40
CA GLY A 11 6.42 -18.63 -5.63
C GLY A 11 6.49 -18.80 -4.12
N GLY A 12 6.30 -17.71 -3.42
CA GLY A 12 6.43 -17.61 -1.98
C GLY A 12 5.39 -18.41 -1.19
N LYS A 13 5.45 -18.29 0.13
CA LYS A 13 4.51 -18.89 1.07
C LYS A 13 3.07 -18.40 0.82
N LYS A 14 2.07 -19.21 1.14
CA LYS A 14 0.67 -18.78 1.14
C LYS A 14 0.39 -17.99 2.43
N VAL A 15 0.82 -16.73 2.46
CA VAL A 15 0.62 -15.81 3.59
C VAL A 15 -0.21 -14.61 3.16
N ASN A 16 -1.11 -14.17 4.04
CA ASN A 16 -2.02 -13.04 3.76
C ASN A 16 -1.41 -11.69 4.19
N GLU A 17 -0.16 -11.43 3.79
CA GLU A 17 0.63 -10.29 4.25
C GLU A 17 0.94 -9.29 3.13
N SER A 18 1.43 -8.10 3.50
CA SER A 18 1.68 -6.98 2.59
C SER A 18 3.00 -7.08 1.83
N ASP A 19 3.82 -8.08 2.09
CA ASP A 19 5.19 -8.20 1.57
C ASP A 19 5.26 -8.21 0.04
N GLY A 20 4.29 -8.86 -0.60
CA GLY A 20 4.20 -8.88 -2.07
C GLY A 20 3.99 -7.49 -2.67
N TYR A 21 3.24 -6.60 -2.00
CA TYR A 21 3.12 -5.21 -2.40
C TYR A 21 4.45 -4.46 -2.22
N CYS A 22 5.07 -4.59 -1.06
CA CYS A 22 6.32 -3.90 -0.75
C CYS A 22 7.44 -4.29 -1.73
N ALA A 23 7.58 -5.58 -2.05
CA ALA A 23 8.57 -6.07 -2.99
C ALA A 23 8.31 -5.63 -4.45
N ALA A 24 7.05 -5.47 -4.84
CA ALA A 24 6.69 -5.09 -6.21
C ALA A 24 6.66 -3.56 -6.44
N LEU A 25 6.66 -2.74 -5.37
CA LEU A 25 6.55 -1.29 -5.49
C LEU A 25 7.65 -0.64 -6.36
N PRO A 26 8.95 -0.96 -6.22
CA PRO A 26 9.99 -0.40 -7.09
C PRO A 26 9.71 -0.68 -8.57
N TYR A 27 9.33 -1.90 -8.91
CA TYR A 27 9.04 -2.28 -10.31
C TYR A 27 7.82 -1.55 -10.86
N PHE A 28 6.80 -1.28 -10.04
CA PHE A 28 5.67 -0.46 -10.43
C PHE A 28 6.10 0.97 -10.76
N LEU A 29 6.96 1.57 -9.95
CA LEU A 29 7.49 2.92 -10.17
C LEU A 29 8.38 2.99 -11.43
N PHE A 30 9.04 1.90 -11.82
CA PHE A 30 9.76 1.78 -13.10
C PHE A 30 8.85 1.50 -14.30
N GLY A 31 7.53 1.60 -14.17
CA GLY A 31 6.59 1.47 -15.29
C GLY A 31 6.26 0.05 -15.73
N TYR A 32 6.56 -0.96 -14.91
CA TYR A 32 6.18 -2.33 -15.23
C TYR A 32 4.65 -2.49 -15.31
N SER A 33 4.18 -3.21 -16.33
CA SER A 33 2.75 -3.47 -16.51
C SER A 33 2.12 -4.21 -15.33
N PHE A 34 0.81 -4.03 -15.10
CA PHE A 34 0.08 -4.74 -14.04
C PHE A 34 0.19 -6.27 -14.13
N LYS A 35 0.35 -6.83 -15.35
CA LYS A 35 0.62 -8.26 -15.57
C LYS A 35 1.95 -8.65 -14.93
N ASN A 36 3.00 -7.87 -15.16
CA ASN A 36 4.34 -8.11 -14.61
C ASN A 36 4.34 -7.90 -13.09
N ILE A 37 3.73 -6.83 -12.60
CA ILE A 37 3.56 -6.56 -11.15
C ILE A 37 2.89 -7.74 -10.45
N LYS A 38 1.81 -8.28 -11.02
CA LYS A 38 1.16 -9.48 -10.48
C LYS A 38 2.08 -10.71 -10.44
N SER A 39 2.96 -10.86 -11.41
CA SER A 39 3.95 -11.95 -11.44
C SER A 39 5.01 -11.77 -10.35
N ILE A 40 5.50 -10.54 -10.14
CA ILE A 40 6.45 -10.20 -9.08
C ILE A 40 5.83 -10.46 -7.70
N ILE A 41 4.59 -10.03 -7.46
CA ILE A 41 3.87 -10.33 -6.21
C ILE A 41 3.83 -11.84 -5.95
N LYS A 42 3.62 -12.66 -6.99
CA LYS A 42 3.55 -14.12 -6.88
C LYS A 42 4.89 -14.78 -6.52
N ILE A 43 6.02 -14.12 -6.75
CA ILE A 43 7.32 -14.60 -6.27
C ILE A 43 7.36 -14.59 -4.73
N VAL A 44 6.74 -13.60 -4.12
CA VAL A 44 6.72 -13.41 -2.66
C VAL A 44 5.60 -14.20 -2.00
N THR A 45 4.39 -14.19 -2.59
CA THR A 45 3.22 -14.86 -1.99
C THR A 45 2.31 -15.51 -3.04
N THR A 46 1.78 -16.68 -2.69
CA THR A 46 0.74 -17.35 -3.49
C THR A 46 -0.68 -17.09 -2.99
N SER A 47 -0.84 -16.31 -1.94
CA SER A 47 -2.15 -15.96 -1.40
C SER A 47 -2.97 -15.11 -2.37
N LYS A 48 -4.14 -15.60 -2.76
CA LYS A 48 -5.10 -14.85 -3.59
C LYS A 48 -5.55 -13.54 -2.92
N ILE A 49 -5.64 -13.53 -1.60
CA ILE A 49 -6.00 -12.34 -0.80
C ILE A 49 -4.88 -11.30 -0.91
N SER A 50 -3.63 -11.67 -0.61
CA SER A 50 -2.50 -10.74 -0.70
C SER A 50 -2.33 -10.16 -2.10
N ILE A 51 -2.44 -10.99 -3.14
CA ILE A 51 -2.36 -10.54 -4.54
C ILE A 51 -3.46 -9.52 -4.84
N LYS A 52 -4.70 -9.78 -4.40
CA LYS A 52 -5.85 -8.90 -4.61
C LYS A 52 -5.65 -7.53 -3.96
N TYR A 53 -5.28 -7.48 -2.68
CA TYR A 53 -5.07 -6.23 -1.96
C TYR A 53 -3.82 -5.46 -2.44
N ALA A 54 -2.75 -6.17 -2.81
CA ALA A 54 -1.57 -5.55 -3.43
C ALA A 54 -1.93 -4.86 -4.75
N LEU A 55 -2.67 -5.55 -5.64
CA LEU A 55 -3.15 -4.95 -6.89
C LEU A 55 -4.06 -3.75 -6.64
N ALA A 56 -4.96 -3.80 -5.65
CA ALA A 56 -5.80 -2.66 -5.30
C ALA A 56 -4.96 -1.43 -4.88
N LYS A 57 -3.91 -1.63 -4.07
CA LYS A 57 -2.96 -0.55 -3.72
C LYS A 57 -2.30 0.03 -4.96
N PHE A 58 -1.84 -0.79 -5.91
CA PHE A 58 -1.22 -0.32 -7.15
C PHE A 58 -2.20 0.45 -8.05
N TYR A 59 -3.46 0.01 -8.18
CA TYR A 59 -4.46 0.79 -8.91
C TYR A 59 -4.74 2.15 -8.25
N ILE A 60 -4.80 2.19 -6.91
CA ILE A 60 -4.96 3.46 -6.19
C ILE A 60 -3.76 4.39 -6.44
N LEU A 61 -2.53 3.85 -6.44
CA LEU A 61 -1.33 4.63 -6.77
C LEU A 61 -1.31 5.09 -8.23
N ASP A 62 -1.73 4.26 -9.16
CA ASP A 62 -1.84 4.63 -10.58
C ASP A 62 -2.80 5.81 -10.79
N PHE A 63 -3.95 5.80 -10.10
CA PHE A 63 -4.85 6.95 -10.11
C PHE A 63 -4.20 8.20 -9.49
N ALA A 64 -3.43 8.05 -8.42
CA ALA A 64 -2.70 9.18 -7.82
C ALA A 64 -1.67 9.77 -8.79
N LEU A 65 -0.85 8.92 -9.41
CA LEU A 65 0.16 9.33 -10.41
C LEU A 65 -0.47 9.97 -11.65
N LYS A 66 -1.69 9.59 -12.01
CA LYS A 66 -2.48 10.21 -13.09
C LYS A 66 -3.19 11.51 -12.68
N GLY A 67 -2.93 12.03 -11.49
CA GLY A 67 -3.48 13.30 -11.02
C GLY A 67 -4.91 13.25 -10.52
N ALA A 68 -5.45 12.09 -10.17
CA ALA A 68 -6.77 12.01 -9.59
C ALA A 68 -6.83 12.71 -8.24
N LYS A 69 -7.79 13.65 -8.05
CA LYS A 69 -7.98 14.37 -6.78
C LYS A 69 -8.31 13.44 -5.61
N ASN A 70 -8.96 12.33 -5.86
CA ASN A 70 -9.29 11.32 -4.85
C ASN A 70 -9.10 9.90 -5.39
N PRO A 71 -7.86 9.39 -5.40
CA PRO A 71 -7.51 8.09 -5.98
C PRO A 71 -8.30 6.91 -5.42
N ILE A 72 -8.63 6.95 -4.11
CA ILE A 72 -9.43 5.90 -3.47
C ILE A 72 -10.86 5.87 -4.04
N ASN A 73 -11.47 7.04 -4.23
CA ASN A 73 -12.81 7.12 -4.83
C ASN A 73 -12.79 6.73 -6.31
N GLU A 74 -11.74 7.11 -7.05
CA GLU A 74 -11.58 6.67 -8.45
C GLU A 74 -11.42 5.16 -8.54
N PHE A 75 -10.67 4.53 -7.65
CA PHE A 75 -10.60 3.06 -7.58
C PHE A 75 -12.00 2.46 -7.35
N VAL A 76 -12.74 2.94 -6.36
CA VAL A 76 -14.10 2.44 -6.07
C VAL A 76 -15.02 2.60 -7.28
N LYS A 77 -15.03 3.78 -7.92
CA LYS A 77 -15.86 4.09 -9.10
C LYS A 77 -15.55 3.14 -10.27
N ASN A 78 -14.27 2.99 -10.61
CA ASN A 78 -13.84 2.20 -11.76
C ASN A 78 -14.05 0.68 -11.56
N PHE A 79 -13.94 0.20 -10.31
CA PHE A 79 -14.02 -1.23 -10.00
C PHE A 79 -15.32 -1.66 -9.30
N LYS A 80 -16.32 -0.76 -9.15
CA LYS A 80 -17.60 -1.06 -8.47
C LYS A 80 -18.31 -2.31 -8.99
N LYS A 81 -18.27 -2.54 -10.31
CA LYS A 81 -18.89 -3.70 -10.98
C LYS A 81 -17.96 -4.92 -11.08
N ASN A 82 -16.70 -4.80 -10.66
CA ASN A 82 -15.71 -5.85 -10.79
C ASN A 82 -15.79 -6.82 -9.59
N SER A 83 -16.22 -8.05 -9.84
CA SER A 83 -16.37 -9.09 -8.82
C SER A 83 -15.07 -9.41 -8.08
N TYR A 84 -13.92 -9.30 -8.75
CA TYR A 84 -12.61 -9.54 -8.16
C TYR A 84 -12.28 -8.58 -7.01
N PHE A 85 -12.65 -7.28 -7.15
CA PHE A 85 -12.37 -6.26 -6.12
C PHE A 85 -13.55 -5.98 -5.20
N LYS A 86 -14.70 -6.67 -5.34
CA LYS A 86 -15.89 -6.45 -4.49
C LYS A 86 -15.55 -6.46 -3.00
N SER A 87 -14.78 -7.44 -2.53
CA SER A 87 -14.38 -7.51 -1.11
C SER A 87 -13.50 -6.35 -0.66
N VAL A 88 -12.60 -5.86 -1.51
CA VAL A 88 -11.74 -4.70 -1.22
C VAL A 88 -12.57 -3.43 -1.10
N ILE A 89 -13.53 -3.22 -1.99
CA ILE A 89 -14.43 -2.07 -1.98
C ILE A 89 -15.30 -2.08 -0.72
N THR A 90 -15.84 -3.25 -0.34
CA THR A 90 -16.56 -3.42 0.93
C THR A 90 -15.72 -3.00 2.14
N GLU A 91 -14.43 -3.35 2.17
CA GLU A 91 -13.52 -2.94 3.24
C GLU A 91 -13.28 -1.41 3.23
N ILE A 92 -13.08 -0.79 2.05
CA ILE A 92 -12.97 0.67 1.93
C ILE A 92 -14.22 1.35 2.50
N ASP A 93 -15.41 0.85 2.19
CA ASP A 93 -16.67 1.42 2.69
C ASP A 93 -16.81 1.27 4.22
N LYS A 94 -16.39 0.15 4.79
CA LYS A 94 -16.31 -0.02 6.26
C LYS A 94 -15.38 1.01 6.89
N VAL A 95 -14.21 1.25 6.30
CA VAL A 95 -13.26 2.25 6.80
C VAL A 95 -13.84 3.66 6.72
N LYS A 96 -14.53 4.01 5.62
CA LYS A 96 -15.20 5.31 5.48
C LYS A 96 -16.24 5.56 6.57
N LYS A 97 -17.00 4.54 6.98
CA LYS A 97 -17.99 4.65 8.07
C LYS A 97 -17.36 5.01 9.43
N ILE A 98 -16.11 4.63 9.65
CA ILE A 98 -15.40 4.88 10.91
C ILE A 98 -14.33 5.97 10.78
N LYS A 99 -14.33 6.75 9.69
CA LYS A 99 -13.28 7.76 9.43
C LYS A 99 -13.08 8.75 10.58
N ASN A 100 -14.14 9.09 11.31
CA ASN A 100 -14.09 10.08 12.41
C ASN A 100 -13.51 9.53 13.73
N ILE A 101 -13.24 8.23 13.82
CA ILE A 101 -12.62 7.63 15.01
C ILE A 101 -11.12 7.99 15.03
N GLN A 102 -10.59 8.30 16.21
CA GLN A 102 -9.15 8.49 16.40
C GLN A 102 -8.35 7.33 15.81
N HIS A 103 -7.28 7.62 15.04
CA HIS A 103 -6.58 6.60 14.26
C HIS A 103 -6.04 5.43 15.10
N LEU A 104 -5.49 5.69 16.29
CA LEU A 104 -5.05 4.64 17.21
C LEU A 104 -6.19 3.67 17.58
N LYS A 105 -7.37 4.20 17.89
CA LYS A 105 -8.55 3.38 18.20
C LYS A 105 -9.04 2.61 16.97
N ALA A 106 -9.01 3.24 15.80
CA ALA A 106 -9.39 2.62 14.55
C ALA A 106 -8.44 1.45 14.19
N VAL A 107 -7.12 1.63 14.32
CA VAL A 107 -6.11 0.59 14.02
C VAL A 107 -6.30 -0.63 14.93
N LYS A 108 -6.60 -0.43 16.22
CA LYS A 108 -6.92 -1.54 17.13
C LYS A 108 -8.14 -2.36 16.67
N LYS A 109 -9.15 -1.71 16.06
CA LYS A 109 -10.35 -2.38 15.52
C LYS A 109 -10.10 -3.00 14.14
N LEU A 110 -9.33 -2.34 13.26
CA LEU A 110 -9.12 -2.75 11.89
C LEU A 110 -8.02 -3.81 11.75
N GLY A 111 -7.07 -3.84 12.69
CA GLY A 111 -5.94 -4.75 12.70
C GLY A 111 -4.58 -4.05 12.70
N MET A 112 -3.70 -4.51 13.59
CA MET A 112 -2.37 -3.96 13.82
C MET A 112 -1.25 -4.75 13.11
N ALA A 113 -1.54 -5.98 12.66
CA ALA A 113 -0.57 -6.86 12.01
C ALA A 113 -0.35 -6.50 10.53
N CYS A 114 0.64 -7.13 9.90
CA CYS A 114 0.94 -7.01 8.46
C CYS A 114 -0.08 -7.72 7.56
N SER A 115 -1.01 -8.49 8.14
CA SER A 115 -1.99 -9.29 7.41
C SER A 115 -3.14 -8.44 6.83
N TYR A 116 -3.67 -8.89 5.69
CA TYR A 116 -4.88 -8.35 5.07
C TYR A 116 -6.16 -8.95 5.69
N PRO A 117 -7.26 -8.20 5.82
CA PRO A 117 -7.46 -6.82 5.34
C PRO A 117 -6.89 -5.73 6.28
N GLY A 118 -6.49 -6.07 7.52
CA GLY A 118 -6.16 -5.11 8.57
C GLY A 118 -5.13 -4.05 8.15
N THR A 119 -4.00 -4.47 7.57
CA THR A 119 -2.95 -3.51 7.13
C THR A 119 -3.46 -2.57 6.03
N PHE A 120 -4.30 -3.04 5.11
CA PHE A 120 -4.92 -2.21 4.08
C PHE A 120 -5.92 -1.21 4.71
N ASN A 121 -6.83 -1.71 5.52
CA ASN A 121 -7.87 -0.90 6.16
C ASN A 121 -7.27 0.21 7.03
N SER A 122 -6.26 -0.12 7.82
CA SER A 122 -5.55 0.84 8.66
C SER A 122 -4.79 1.88 7.84
N SER A 123 -4.23 1.50 6.68
CA SER A 123 -3.60 2.44 5.75
C SER A 123 -4.63 3.39 5.14
N ILE A 124 -5.75 2.87 4.63
CA ILE A 124 -6.86 3.70 4.09
C ILE A 124 -7.38 4.66 5.15
N HIS A 125 -7.57 4.19 6.40
CA HIS A 125 -7.99 5.07 7.49
C HIS A 125 -7.00 6.19 7.77
N SER A 126 -5.68 5.92 7.76
CA SER A 126 -4.66 6.96 7.92
C SER A 126 -4.72 7.99 6.79
N ILE A 127 -4.82 7.53 5.53
CA ILE A 127 -4.93 8.39 4.36
C ILE A 127 -6.15 9.31 4.47
N LEU A 128 -7.34 8.77 4.76
CA LEU A 128 -8.58 9.54 4.85
C LEU A 128 -8.60 10.56 6.00
N ASN A 129 -7.75 10.38 7.01
CA ASN A 129 -7.69 11.21 8.21
C ASN A 129 -6.44 12.09 8.30
N SER A 130 -5.68 12.21 7.24
CA SER A 130 -4.44 12.99 7.25
C SER A 130 -4.43 14.00 6.12
N LYS A 131 -3.90 15.19 6.41
CA LYS A 131 -3.83 16.29 5.46
C LYS A 131 -2.60 16.24 4.54
N ASN A 132 -1.54 15.52 4.95
CA ASN A 132 -0.27 15.48 4.23
C ASN A 132 0.57 14.26 4.65
N TYR A 133 1.65 14.03 3.92
CA TYR A 133 2.63 12.96 4.14
C TYR A 133 3.06 12.85 5.61
N LYS A 134 3.62 13.93 6.18
CA LYS A 134 4.18 13.95 7.55
C LYS A 134 3.14 13.53 8.59
N SER A 135 1.94 14.10 8.52
CA SER A 135 0.87 13.79 9.48
C SER A 135 0.39 12.34 9.37
N ALA A 136 0.31 11.80 8.15
CA ALA A 136 -0.10 10.41 7.91
C ALA A 136 0.92 9.41 8.47
N ILE A 137 2.20 9.63 8.20
CA ILE A 137 3.28 8.76 8.68
C ILE A 137 3.36 8.79 10.20
N LEU A 138 3.43 9.97 10.83
CA LEU A 138 3.52 10.10 12.29
C LEU A 138 2.32 9.50 13.01
N LYS A 139 1.11 9.72 12.49
CA LYS A 139 -0.12 9.13 13.02
C LYS A 139 -0.09 7.60 12.98
N THR A 140 0.41 7.05 11.87
CA THR A 140 0.54 5.59 11.69
C THR A 140 1.57 4.99 12.64
N ILE A 141 2.74 5.63 12.79
CA ILE A 141 3.79 5.18 13.73
C ILE A 141 3.26 5.19 15.16
N LYS A 142 2.61 6.27 15.58
CA LYS A 142 2.02 6.40 16.93
C LYS A 142 0.93 5.34 17.21
N ALA A 143 0.27 4.81 16.20
CA ALA A 143 -0.72 3.76 16.35
C ALA A 143 -0.11 2.38 16.66
N GLY A 144 1.19 2.18 16.45
CA GLY A 144 1.88 0.93 16.74
C GLY A 144 1.56 -0.22 15.77
N GLY A 145 1.98 -1.43 16.10
CA GLY A 145 1.84 -2.61 15.26
C GLY A 145 2.79 -2.63 14.06
N CYS A 146 2.43 -3.33 12.99
CA CYS A 146 3.27 -3.45 11.78
C CYS A 146 3.27 -2.15 10.96
N ASN A 147 4.10 -1.19 11.38
CA ASN A 147 4.17 0.12 10.75
C ASN A 147 4.76 0.07 9.34
N CYS A 148 5.81 -0.72 9.09
CA CYS A 148 6.48 -0.79 7.78
C CYS A 148 5.51 -1.15 6.64
N SER A 149 4.64 -2.13 6.85
CA SER A 149 3.62 -2.52 5.84
C SER A 149 2.60 -1.43 5.53
N ARG A 150 2.31 -0.55 6.49
CA ARG A 150 1.36 0.55 6.34
C ARG A 150 2.01 1.80 5.77
N VAL A 151 3.14 2.24 6.34
CA VAL A 151 3.81 3.47 5.90
C VAL A 151 4.36 3.37 4.48
N ASN A 152 4.72 2.15 4.04
CA ASN A 152 5.15 1.93 2.66
C ASN A 152 4.07 2.36 1.64
N PHE A 153 2.81 1.96 1.85
CA PHE A 153 1.71 2.38 0.97
C PHE A 153 1.29 3.84 1.20
N ILE A 154 1.21 4.27 2.46
CA ILE A 154 0.81 5.64 2.81
C ILE A 154 1.82 6.65 2.26
N GLY A 155 3.11 6.36 2.40
CA GLY A 155 4.17 7.21 1.88
C GLY A 155 4.13 7.33 0.37
N ALA A 156 4.02 6.19 -0.34
CA ALA A 156 3.88 6.17 -1.79
C ALA A 156 2.63 6.94 -2.26
N TYR A 157 1.49 6.80 -1.55
CA TYR A 157 0.25 7.50 -1.88
C TYR A 157 0.40 9.03 -1.83
N PHE A 158 0.90 9.57 -0.72
CA PHE A 158 1.07 11.02 -0.58
C PHE A 158 2.17 11.57 -1.48
N SER A 159 3.26 10.83 -1.70
CA SER A 159 4.30 11.25 -2.64
C SER A 159 3.80 11.26 -4.08
N ALA A 160 2.92 10.33 -4.45
CA ALA A 160 2.30 10.32 -5.78
C ALA A 160 1.34 11.51 -5.99
N LEU A 161 0.64 11.96 -4.93
CA LEU A 161 -0.27 13.12 -5.01
C LEU A 161 0.46 14.47 -4.98
N ASP A 162 1.39 14.62 -4.04
CA ASP A 162 1.95 15.91 -3.64
C ASP A 162 3.41 16.09 -4.10
N GLY A 163 3.98 15.04 -4.71
CA GLY A 163 5.36 15.01 -5.18
C GLY A 163 6.40 14.83 -4.06
N PHE A 164 7.67 14.77 -4.46
CA PHE A 164 8.80 14.54 -3.56
C PHE A 164 8.93 15.60 -2.45
N ARG A 165 8.53 16.84 -2.73
CA ARG A 165 8.64 17.98 -1.78
C ARG A 165 7.76 17.80 -0.54
N THR A 166 6.80 16.89 -0.55
CA THR A 166 5.96 16.57 0.61
C THR A 166 6.73 15.85 1.74
N ILE A 167 7.86 15.21 1.40
CA ILE A 167 8.71 14.52 2.36
C ILE A 167 9.51 15.54 3.16
N PRO A 168 9.49 15.52 4.52
CA PRO A 168 10.24 16.48 5.32
C PRO A 168 11.75 16.43 5.01
N LYS A 169 12.36 17.58 4.72
CA LYS A 169 13.80 17.69 4.41
C LYS A 169 14.68 17.03 5.49
N THR A 170 14.33 17.20 6.76
CA THR A 170 15.05 16.58 7.88
C THR A 170 15.00 15.06 7.88
N TRP A 171 13.96 14.44 7.31
CA TRP A 171 13.86 12.99 7.18
C TRP A 171 14.75 12.49 6.03
N ILE A 172 14.80 13.22 4.94
CA ILE A 172 15.69 12.94 3.80
C ILE A 172 17.14 13.00 4.28
N GLN A 173 17.54 14.09 4.97
CA GLN A 173 18.90 14.29 5.50
C GLN A 173 19.34 13.19 6.48
N LYS A 174 18.41 12.60 7.23
CA LYS A 174 18.68 11.51 8.18
C LYS A 174 18.59 10.12 7.54
N THR A 175 18.24 10.02 6.27
CA THR A 175 18.13 8.74 5.57
C THR A 175 19.45 8.44 4.88
N GLU A 176 20.10 7.34 5.30
CA GLU A 176 21.33 6.87 4.67
C GLU A 176 21.08 6.65 3.15
N LYS A 177 22.01 7.08 2.32
CA LYS A 177 21.96 6.95 0.85
C LYS A 177 20.78 7.67 0.17
N ALA A 178 20.08 8.58 0.85
CA ALA A 178 19.00 9.35 0.24
C ALA A 178 19.46 10.08 -1.03
N ASP A 179 20.64 10.71 -1.00
CA ASP A 179 21.21 11.42 -2.15
C ASP A 179 21.43 10.50 -3.36
N ARG A 180 21.84 9.25 -3.13
CA ARG A 180 21.99 8.26 -4.20
C ARG A 180 20.66 7.92 -4.87
N ILE A 181 19.60 7.79 -4.08
CA ILE A 181 18.25 7.50 -4.59
C ILE A 181 17.72 8.70 -5.38
N ILE A 182 17.91 9.92 -4.86
CA ILE A 182 17.41 11.16 -5.49
C ILE A 182 18.11 11.44 -6.82
N LYS A 183 19.40 11.17 -6.94
CA LYS A 183 20.18 11.39 -8.17
C LYS A 183 19.88 10.38 -9.29
N GLN A 184 19.15 9.31 -9.00
CA GLN A 184 18.78 8.30 -10.01
C GLN A 184 17.44 8.62 -10.71
N ASN A 185 16.76 9.70 -10.31
CA ASN A 185 15.55 10.24 -10.93
C ASN A 185 15.83 11.61 -11.56
#